data_fd067e9088a2caa154348291243f107f
#
_entry.id   fd067e9088a2caa154348291243f107f
#
_cell.length_a   1.000
_cell.length_b   1.000
_cell.length_c   1.000
_cell.angle_alpha   90.00
_cell.angle_beta   90.00
_cell.angle_gamma   90.00
#
_symmetry.space_group_name_H-M   'P 1'
#
loop_
_entity.id
_entity.type
_entity.pdbx_description
1 polymer ?
#
loop_
_entity_poly.entity_id
_entity_poly.type
_entity_poly.pdbx_seq_one_letter_code
_entity_poly.pdbx_strand_id
1 'polypeptide(L)'
;MSRPAYLPWLEEPGPGLTVWAVEPFLGGSHRDFAMGLAAHSAHAIEVHGLPGRHWSWRMQGGALALAARARAQLNQGSPQVVFAGSMLDLPLYKTLAPPAVAAAPYVVYFHENQLTYPLPPGK
;
A
#
# COMPACT_ATOMS: atom_id res chain seq x y z
N MET A 1 11.88 -6.44 25.96
CA MET A 1 11.96 -7.77 25.33
C MET A 1 13.22 -7.84 24.49
N SER A 2 14.04 -8.83 24.70
CA SER A 2 15.29 -8.96 23.95
C SER A 2 15.04 -9.53 22.56
N ARG A 3 15.88 -9.15 21.60
CA ARG A 3 15.82 -9.71 20.25
C ARG A 3 16.31 -11.15 20.25
N PRO A 4 15.77 -11.99 19.35
CA PRO A 4 16.34 -13.31 19.15
C PRO A 4 17.81 -13.21 18.71
N ALA A 5 18.66 -14.05 19.28
CA ALA A 5 20.10 -14.01 18.98
C ALA A 5 20.41 -14.33 17.52
N TYR A 6 19.54 -15.08 16.85
CA TYR A 6 19.72 -15.47 15.44
C TYR A 6 19.25 -14.40 14.45
N LEU A 7 18.83 -13.25 14.94
CA LEU A 7 18.42 -12.12 14.09
C LEU A 7 19.28 -10.88 14.38
N PRO A 8 20.62 -10.99 14.22
CA PRO A 8 21.52 -9.87 14.58
C PRO A 8 21.35 -8.64 13.69
N TRP A 9 20.70 -8.78 12.53
CA TRP A 9 20.46 -7.67 11.62
C TRP A 9 19.21 -6.85 12.00
N LEU A 10 18.41 -7.31 12.98
CA LEU A 10 17.25 -6.56 13.43
C LEU A 10 17.70 -5.45 14.38
N GLU A 11 17.55 -4.23 13.93
CA GLU A 11 17.83 -3.06 14.77
C GLU A 11 16.70 -2.85 15.78
N GLU A 12 17.00 -2.16 16.86
CA GLU A 12 15.94 -1.70 17.76
C GLU A 12 15.03 -0.74 17.02
N PRO A 13 13.70 -0.80 17.26
CA PRO A 13 12.79 0.09 16.57
C PRO A 13 13.12 1.56 16.87
N GLY A 14 13.31 2.33 15.81
CA GLY A 14 13.43 3.76 15.92
C GLY A 14 12.07 4.45 16.01
N PRO A 15 12.04 5.77 15.85
CA PRO A 15 10.77 6.52 15.75
C PRO A 15 9.92 5.95 14.63
N GLY A 16 8.59 5.94 14.84
CA GLY A 16 7.67 5.47 13.82
C GLY A 16 7.72 6.33 12.56
N LEU A 17 7.47 5.68 11.43
CA LEU A 17 7.41 6.33 10.13
C LEU A 17 5.97 6.71 9.79
N THR A 18 5.81 7.73 8.95
CA THR A 18 4.53 8.05 8.31
C THR A 18 4.44 7.23 7.04
N VAL A 19 3.45 6.34 6.98
CA VAL A 19 3.27 5.39 5.87
C VAL A 19 1.91 5.61 5.24
N TRP A 20 1.88 5.74 3.92
CA TRP A 20 0.63 5.71 3.17
C TRP A 20 0.45 4.30 2.61
N ALA A 21 -0.59 3.63 3.09
CA ALA A 21 -0.97 2.31 2.57
C ALA A 21 -2.00 2.50 1.46
N VAL A 22 -1.60 2.24 0.24
CA VAL A 22 -2.39 2.54 -0.96
C VAL A 22 -2.96 1.24 -1.51
N GLU A 23 -4.28 1.10 -1.43
CA GLU A 23 -4.98 -0.11 -1.83
C GLU A 23 -6.20 0.23 -2.69
N PRO A 24 -6.20 -0.10 -4.00
CA PRO A 24 -7.32 0.25 -4.88
C PRO A 24 -8.59 -0.55 -4.60
N PHE A 25 -8.51 -1.65 -3.85
CA PHE A 25 -9.66 -2.49 -3.54
C PHE A 25 -9.71 -2.77 -2.05
N LEU A 26 -10.46 -1.97 -1.30
CA LEU A 26 -10.64 -2.16 0.15
C LEU A 26 -11.85 -3.05 0.41
N GLY A 27 -11.72 -4.32 0.07
CA GLY A 27 -12.74 -5.33 0.33
C GLY A 27 -12.12 -6.64 0.78
N GLY A 28 -12.88 -7.43 1.52
CA GLY A 28 -12.45 -8.77 1.98
C GLY A 28 -11.11 -8.74 2.69
N SER A 29 -10.22 -9.64 2.31
CA SER A 29 -8.89 -9.77 2.94
C SER A 29 -8.01 -8.54 2.72
N HIS A 30 -8.17 -7.82 1.63
CA HIS A 30 -7.42 -6.59 1.38
C HIS A 30 -7.75 -5.53 2.42
N ARG A 31 -9.04 -5.36 2.72
CA ARG A 31 -9.48 -4.43 3.74
C ARG A 31 -9.02 -4.86 5.14
N ASP A 32 -9.19 -6.13 5.45
CA ASP A 32 -8.80 -6.66 6.78
C ASP A 32 -7.31 -6.47 7.01
N PHE A 33 -6.49 -6.73 6.00
CA PHE A 33 -5.05 -6.54 6.08
C PHE A 33 -4.70 -5.05 6.30
N ALA A 34 -5.26 -4.15 5.50
CA ALA A 34 -4.94 -2.73 5.59
C ALA A 34 -5.36 -2.14 6.94
N MET A 35 -6.56 -2.49 7.41
CA MET A 35 -7.05 -2.00 8.70
C MET A 35 -6.28 -2.60 9.87
N GLY A 36 -5.89 -3.88 9.78
CA GLY A 36 -5.04 -4.51 10.77
C GLY A 36 -3.66 -3.88 10.84
N LEU A 37 -3.08 -3.59 9.69
CA LEU A 37 -1.80 -2.89 9.62
C LEU A 37 -1.89 -1.52 10.29
N ALA A 38 -2.92 -0.75 9.99
CA ALA A 38 -3.13 0.56 10.60
C ALA A 38 -3.32 0.48 12.11
N ALA A 39 -4.03 -0.55 12.60
CA ALA A 39 -4.33 -0.71 14.02
C ALA A 39 -3.14 -1.22 14.84
N HIS A 40 -2.28 -2.06 14.25
CA HIS A 40 -1.27 -2.79 15.02
C HIS A 40 0.18 -2.41 14.69
N SER A 41 0.41 -1.62 13.65
CA SER A 41 1.77 -1.19 13.30
C SER A 41 2.29 -0.17 14.31
N ALA A 42 3.60 -0.18 14.56
CA ALA A 42 4.28 0.85 15.31
C ALA A 42 4.42 2.17 14.52
N HIS A 43 4.13 2.14 13.23
CA HIS A 43 4.19 3.31 12.36
C HIS A 43 2.82 3.98 12.25
N ALA A 44 2.82 5.25 11.87
CA ALA A 44 1.59 5.98 11.58
C ALA A 44 1.13 5.63 10.16
N ILE A 45 0.13 4.76 10.07
CA ILE A 45 -0.39 4.27 8.79
C ILE A 45 -1.64 5.06 8.41
N GLU A 46 -1.58 5.73 7.27
CA GLU A 46 -2.76 6.35 6.67
C GLU A 46 -3.19 5.51 5.48
N VAL A 47 -4.42 5.00 5.51
CA VAL A 47 -4.93 4.13 4.46
C VAL A 47 -5.60 4.95 3.39
N HIS A 48 -5.07 4.86 2.18
CA HIS A 48 -5.65 5.44 0.97
C HIS A 48 -6.27 4.31 0.16
N GLY A 49 -7.59 4.21 0.19
CA GLY A 49 -8.25 3.11 -0.46
C GLY A 49 -9.53 3.51 -1.16
N LEU A 50 -10.01 2.62 -1.99
CA LEU A 50 -11.27 2.75 -2.71
C LEU A 50 -12.20 1.62 -2.28
N PRO A 51 -13.54 1.80 -2.37
CA PRO A 51 -14.47 0.75 -1.96
C PRO A 51 -14.19 -0.59 -2.65
N GLY A 52 -14.39 -1.67 -1.90
CA GLY A 52 -14.13 -3.04 -2.37
C GLY A 52 -15.21 -3.59 -3.27
N ARG A 53 -15.32 -3.04 -4.47
CA ARG A 53 -16.26 -3.47 -5.50
C ARG A 53 -15.68 -3.13 -6.86
N HIS A 54 -16.12 -3.87 -7.89
CA HIS A 54 -15.63 -3.67 -9.26
C HIS A 54 -14.12 -3.79 -9.36
N TRP A 55 -13.59 -4.91 -8.86
CA TRP A 55 -12.14 -5.08 -8.68
C TRP A 55 -11.34 -4.89 -9.97
N SER A 56 -11.86 -5.36 -11.12
CA SER A 56 -11.17 -5.15 -12.40
C SER A 56 -10.99 -3.68 -12.71
N TRP A 57 -12.04 -2.90 -12.45
CA TRP A 57 -12.01 -1.46 -12.64
C TRP A 57 -10.99 -0.81 -11.71
N ARG A 58 -10.96 -1.26 -10.44
CA ARG A 58 -10.01 -0.73 -9.45
C ARG A 58 -8.57 -1.02 -9.84
N MET A 59 -8.30 -2.19 -10.40
CA MET A 59 -6.95 -2.52 -10.88
C MET A 59 -6.51 -1.59 -12.01
N GLN A 60 -7.43 -1.22 -12.91
CA GLN A 60 -7.09 -0.43 -14.08
C GLN A 60 -7.20 1.07 -13.84
N GLY A 61 -8.21 1.50 -13.10
CA GLY A 61 -8.49 2.92 -12.90
C GLY A 61 -8.16 3.45 -11.51
N GLY A 62 -7.91 2.57 -10.56
CA GLY A 62 -7.72 2.97 -9.16
C GLY A 62 -6.51 3.87 -8.94
N ALA A 63 -5.43 3.65 -9.69
CA ALA A 63 -4.22 4.46 -9.55
C ALA A 63 -4.46 5.94 -9.86
N LEU A 64 -5.31 6.24 -10.84
CA LEU A 64 -5.66 7.62 -11.18
C LEU A 64 -6.37 8.31 -10.01
N ALA A 65 -7.37 7.66 -9.43
CA ALA A 65 -8.13 8.20 -8.32
C ALA A 65 -7.26 8.37 -7.07
N LEU A 66 -6.40 7.39 -6.79
CA LEU A 66 -5.54 7.41 -5.62
C LEU A 66 -4.40 8.43 -5.75
N ALA A 67 -3.89 8.64 -6.96
CA ALA A 67 -2.91 9.70 -7.21
C ALA A 67 -3.53 11.08 -7.01
N ALA A 68 -4.79 11.27 -7.41
CA ALA A 68 -5.50 12.51 -7.15
C ALA A 68 -5.70 12.74 -5.65
N ARG A 69 -6.00 11.69 -4.90
CA ARG A 69 -6.09 11.76 -3.44
C ARG A 69 -4.75 12.11 -2.82
N ALA A 70 -3.67 11.52 -3.31
CA ALA A 70 -2.32 11.83 -2.84
C ALA A 70 -2.01 13.32 -2.98
N ARG A 71 -2.40 13.89 -4.10
CA ARG A 71 -2.21 15.32 -4.37
C ARG A 71 -2.99 16.19 -3.40
N ALA A 72 -4.22 15.79 -3.08
CA ALA A 72 -5.05 16.53 -2.13
C ALA A 72 -4.55 16.42 -0.69
N GLN A 73 -3.90 15.30 -0.34
CA GLN A 73 -3.40 15.06 1.02
C GLN A 73 -2.03 15.67 1.27
N LEU A 74 -1.31 16.06 0.23
CA LEU A 74 0.10 16.44 0.34
C LEU A 74 0.34 17.64 1.25
N ASN A 75 -0.62 18.57 1.34
CA ASN A 75 -0.51 19.75 2.19
C ASN A 75 -0.64 19.42 3.68
N GLN A 76 -1.06 18.20 4.03
CA GLN A 76 -1.08 17.71 5.41
C GLN A 76 0.17 16.88 5.74
N GLY A 77 1.13 16.84 4.85
CA GLY A 77 2.37 16.09 5.01
C GLY A 77 2.52 15.03 3.92
N SER A 78 3.76 14.62 3.68
CA SER A 78 4.09 13.59 2.70
C SER A 78 4.49 12.31 3.41
N PRO A 79 4.35 11.15 2.75
CA PRO A 79 4.73 9.88 3.36
C PRO A 79 6.25 9.72 3.36
N GLN A 80 6.76 9.02 4.36
CA GLN A 80 8.15 8.57 4.38
C GLN A 80 8.30 7.22 3.66
N VAL A 81 7.20 6.44 3.60
CA VAL A 81 7.14 5.16 2.87
C VAL A 81 5.73 5.03 2.28
N VAL A 82 5.66 4.51 1.06
CA VAL A 82 4.39 4.11 0.47
C VAL A 82 4.32 2.58 0.46
N PHE A 83 3.28 2.04 1.06
CA PHE A 83 3.01 0.61 1.11
C PHE A 83 1.86 0.31 0.16
N ALA A 84 2.15 -0.37 -0.94
CA ALA A 84 1.19 -0.56 -2.02
C ALA A 84 0.70 -2.00 -2.07
N GLY A 85 -0.61 -2.18 -2.23
CA GLY A 85 -1.19 -3.47 -2.55
C GLY A 85 -0.85 -3.88 -3.99
N SER A 86 -0.77 -5.18 -4.23
CA SER A 86 -0.36 -5.70 -5.55
C SER A 86 -1.38 -5.44 -6.65
N MET A 87 -2.61 -5.07 -6.31
CA MET A 87 -3.63 -4.70 -7.30
C MET A 87 -3.46 -3.29 -7.86
N LEU A 88 -2.59 -2.50 -7.25
CA LEU A 88 -2.33 -1.14 -7.71
C LEU A 88 -1.48 -1.15 -8.97
N ASP A 89 -1.87 -0.37 -9.99
CA ASP A 89 -1.00 -0.04 -11.11
C ASP A 89 0.07 0.93 -10.60
N LEU A 90 1.14 0.39 -10.09
CA LEU A 90 2.16 1.17 -9.40
C LEU A 90 2.90 2.14 -10.32
N PRO A 91 3.33 1.75 -11.53
CA PRO A 91 3.97 2.72 -12.42
C PRO A 91 3.08 3.92 -12.74
N LEU A 92 1.79 3.68 -12.96
CA LEU A 92 0.84 4.75 -13.23
C LEU A 92 0.66 5.66 -12.02
N TYR A 93 0.51 5.07 -10.83
CA TYR A 93 0.40 5.83 -9.59
C TYR A 93 1.62 6.75 -9.39
N LYS A 94 2.83 6.22 -9.55
CA LYS A 94 4.06 6.99 -9.38
C LYS A 94 4.18 8.11 -10.41
N THR A 95 3.73 7.86 -11.62
CA THR A 95 3.77 8.86 -12.70
C THR A 95 2.85 10.04 -12.40
N LEU A 96 1.67 9.77 -11.82
CA LEU A 96 0.65 10.78 -11.58
C LEU A 96 0.73 11.41 -10.19
N ALA A 97 1.42 10.77 -9.25
CA ALA A 97 1.54 11.26 -7.88
C ALA A 97 2.46 12.49 -7.82
N PRO A 98 2.31 13.34 -6.78
CA PRO A 98 3.24 14.44 -6.56
C PRO A 98 4.69 13.94 -6.42
N PRO A 99 5.69 14.75 -6.78
CA PRO A 99 7.10 14.32 -6.71
C PRO A 99 7.54 13.78 -5.36
N ALA A 100 7.08 14.37 -4.27
CA ALA A 100 7.43 13.91 -2.92
C ALA A 100 6.91 12.51 -2.65
N VAL A 101 5.74 12.16 -3.20
CA VAL A 101 5.14 10.82 -3.07
C VAL A 101 5.83 9.85 -4.03
N ALA A 102 6.04 10.27 -5.28
CA ALA A 102 6.69 9.43 -6.30
C ALA A 102 8.12 9.04 -5.89
N ALA A 103 8.83 9.93 -5.21
CA ALA A 103 10.22 9.71 -4.81
C ALA A 103 10.37 8.93 -3.50
N ALA A 104 9.29 8.70 -2.76
CA ALA A 104 9.34 7.94 -1.51
C ALA A 104 9.71 6.48 -1.78
N PRO A 105 10.32 5.78 -0.81
CA PRO A 105 10.50 4.33 -0.91
C PRO A 105 9.16 3.62 -0.96
N TYR A 106 9.07 2.58 -1.78
CA TYR A 106 7.85 1.79 -1.95
C TYR A 106 8.06 0.36 -1.49
N VAL A 107 7.06 -0.18 -0.79
CA VAL A 107 6.95 -1.59 -0.44
C VAL A 107 5.69 -2.12 -1.10
N VAL A 108 5.81 -3.21 -1.85
CA VAL A 108 4.66 -3.84 -2.51
C VAL A 108 4.35 -5.14 -1.80
N TYR A 109 3.10 -5.30 -1.39
CA TYR A 109 2.63 -6.51 -0.73
C TYR A 109 1.73 -7.30 -1.68
N PHE A 110 2.08 -8.55 -1.89
CA PHE A 110 1.31 -9.46 -2.72
C PHE A 110 0.40 -10.31 -1.84
N HIS A 111 -0.90 -10.06 -1.91
CA HIS A 111 -1.89 -10.87 -1.19
C HIS A 111 -1.98 -12.28 -1.78
N GLU A 112 -1.65 -12.41 -3.09
CA GLU A 112 -1.75 -13.65 -3.82
C GLU A 112 -0.51 -13.84 -4.70
N ASN A 113 -0.19 -15.11 -4.99
CA ASN A 113 0.88 -15.40 -5.94
C ASN A 113 0.35 -15.22 -7.36
N GLN A 114 0.74 -14.14 -8.00
CA GLN A 114 0.27 -13.80 -9.34
C GLN A 114 0.74 -14.79 -10.40
N LEU A 115 1.86 -15.46 -10.18
CA LEU A 115 2.42 -16.43 -11.13
C LEU A 115 1.63 -17.74 -11.17
N THR A 116 1.01 -18.12 -10.06
CA THR A 116 0.28 -19.37 -9.95
C THR A 116 -1.23 -19.18 -9.77
N TYR A 117 -1.70 -17.96 -9.84
CA TYR A 117 -3.11 -17.66 -9.67
C TYR A 117 -3.91 -18.20 -10.84
N PRO A 118 -4.98 -19.00 -10.60
CA PRO A 118 -5.75 -19.59 -11.69
C PRO A 118 -6.41 -18.52 -12.55
N LEU A 119 -6.34 -18.71 -13.85
CA LEU A 119 -7.06 -17.84 -14.78
C LEU A 119 -8.55 -18.23 -14.81
N PRO A 120 -9.43 -17.25 -15.05
CA PRO A 120 -10.84 -17.56 -15.25
C PRO A 120 -11.04 -18.50 -16.45
N PRO A 121 -12.11 -19.33 -16.46
CA PRO A 121 -12.40 -20.17 -17.60
C PRO A 121 -12.51 -19.35 -18.89
N GLY A 122 -11.97 -19.87 -19.98
CA GLY A 122 -12.03 -19.23 -21.30
C GLY A 122 -10.93 -18.20 -21.54
N LYS A 123 -9.94 -18.13 -20.67
CA LYS A 123 -8.82 -17.18 -20.80
C LYS A 123 -7.49 -17.89 -20.94
#